data_34861e1df55ba7c32ef497b5f1b4d519
#
_entry.id   34861e1df55ba7c32ef497b5f1b4d519
#
_cell.length_a   1.000
_cell.length_b   1.000
_cell.length_c   1.000
_cell.angle_alpha   90.00
_cell.angle_beta   90.00
_cell.angle_gamma   90.00
#
_symmetry.space_group_name_H-M   'P 1'
#
loop_
_entity.id
_entity.type
_entity.pdbx_description
1 polymer ?
#
loop_
_entity_poly.entity_id
_entity_poly.type
_entity_poly.pdbx_seq_one_letter_code
_entity_poly.pdbx_strand_id
1 'polypeptide(L)'
;MLNQNFFAELSELICTRISHDLIGNIGAVANAVELMDEDPEAVDDAKPILSISSKVLTARLKFFRLAFGLNNTGVKTLAEVINPAEEYIATIGSRTAPIKLNFNISTPALYKIVMLGIMAM
;
A
#
# COMPACT_ATOMS: atom_id res chain seq x y z
N MET A 1 18.85 16.59 -15.28
CA MET A 1 19.54 15.64 -14.40
C MET A 1 19.02 15.79 -12.98
N LEU A 2 18.61 14.69 -12.36
CA LEU A 2 18.11 14.72 -11.01
C LEU A 2 19.27 14.92 -10.02
N ASN A 3 19.11 15.85 -9.08
CA ASN A 3 20.14 16.13 -8.08
C ASN A 3 19.86 15.33 -6.78
N GLN A 4 20.82 15.36 -5.84
CA GLN A 4 20.69 14.64 -4.57
C GLN A 4 19.50 15.12 -3.75
N ASN A 5 19.15 16.40 -3.82
CA ASN A 5 18.01 16.95 -3.08
C ASN A 5 16.69 16.35 -3.58
N PHE A 6 16.55 16.14 -4.90
CA PHE A 6 15.36 15.51 -5.44
C PHE A 6 15.19 14.09 -4.89
N PHE A 7 16.26 13.28 -4.88
CA PHE A 7 16.21 11.92 -4.37
C PHE A 7 15.93 11.89 -2.87
N ALA A 8 16.50 12.81 -2.11
CA ALA A 8 16.23 12.92 -0.67
C ALA A 8 14.77 13.27 -0.41
N GLU A 9 14.21 14.24 -1.11
CA GLU A 9 12.82 14.64 -0.99
C GLU A 9 11.87 13.53 -1.37
N LEU A 10 12.15 12.80 -2.46
CA LEU A 10 11.35 11.66 -2.90
C LEU A 10 11.39 10.54 -1.85
N SER A 11 12.56 10.24 -1.32
CA SER A 11 12.72 9.23 -0.26
C SER A 11 11.93 9.58 0.99
N GLU A 12 11.99 10.83 1.44
CA GLU A 12 11.20 11.33 2.57
C GLU A 12 9.70 11.17 2.33
N LEU A 13 9.24 11.55 1.16
CA LEU A 13 7.82 11.46 0.79
C LEU A 13 7.34 10.01 0.82
N ILE A 14 8.13 9.10 0.27
CA ILE A 14 7.80 7.67 0.21
C ILE A 14 7.82 7.07 1.62
N CYS A 15 8.83 7.35 2.43
CA CYS A 15 8.91 6.88 3.81
C CYS A 15 7.75 7.40 4.66
N THR A 16 7.38 8.66 4.48
CA THR A 16 6.23 9.26 5.16
C THR A 16 4.95 8.55 4.77
N ARG A 17 4.75 8.26 3.50
CA ARG A 17 3.57 7.54 3.01
C ARG A 17 3.49 6.13 3.59
N ILE A 18 4.59 5.38 3.56
CA ILE A 18 4.65 4.02 4.12
C ILE A 18 4.32 4.06 5.62
N SER A 19 4.97 4.94 6.36
CA SER A 19 4.74 5.08 7.81
C SER A 19 3.30 5.41 8.12
N HIS A 20 2.72 6.37 7.41
CA HIS A 20 1.33 6.78 7.60
C HIS A 20 0.36 5.63 7.34
N ASP A 21 0.55 4.90 6.24
CA ASP A 21 -0.32 3.79 5.87
C ASP A 21 -0.23 2.63 6.87
N LEU A 22 0.98 2.29 7.32
CA LEU A 22 1.19 1.20 8.28
C LEU A 22 0.71 1.57 9.68
N ILE A 23 0.96 2.79 10.14
CA ILE A 23 0.50 3.26 11.46
C ILE A 23 -1.02 3.21 11.54
N GLY A 24 -1.72 3.63 10.49
CA GLY A 24 -3.17 3.55 10.44
C GLY A 24 -3.70 2.12 10.60
N ASN A 25 -3.09 1.17 9.89
CA ASN A 25 -3.45 -0.25 10.01
C ASN A 25 -3.16 -0.82 11.39
N ILE A 26 -1.98 -0.53 11.94
CA ILE A 26 -1.56 -0.99 13.26
C ILE A 26 -2.50 -0.43 14.33
N GLY A 27 -2.87 0.86 14.22
CA GLY A 27 -3.83 1.48 15.13
C GLY A 27 -5.19 0.79 15.13
N ALA A 28 -5.71 0.44 13.95
CA ALA A 28 -6.98 -0.27 13.84
C ALA A 28 -6.92 -1.67 14.49
N VAL A 29 -5.82 -2.41 14.29
CA VAL A 29 -5.60 -3.71 14.91
C VAL A 29 -5.51 -3.58 16.42
N ALA A 30 -4.72 -2.62 16.91
CA ALA A 30 -4.57 -2.38 18.34
C ALA A 30 -5.91 -2.05 19.01
N ASN A 31 -6.72 -1.19 18.39
CA ASN A 31 -8.04 -0.84 18.90
C ASN A 31 -8.97 -2.05 18.94
N ALA A 32 -8.93 -2.92 17.95
CA ALA A 32 -9.73 -4.13 17.92
C ALA A 32 -9.32 -5.11 19.04
N VAL A 33 -8.01 -5.24 19.30
CA VAL A 33 -7.50 -6.08 20.39
C VAL A 33 -7.93 -5.52 21.75
N GLU A 34 -7.81 -4.20 21.96
CA GLU A 34 -8.29 -3.54 23.19
C GLU A 34 -9.77 -3.79 23.41
N LEU A 35 -10.57 -3.66 22.37
CA LEU A 35 -12.01 -3.91 22.46
C LEU A 35 -12.31 -5.34 22.94
N MET A 36 -11.59 -6.33 22.40
CA MET A 36 -11.74 -7.72 22.83
C MET A 36 -11.29 -7.96 24.28
N ASP A 37 -10.24 -7.25 24.73
CA ASP A 37 -9.74 -7.38 26.09
C ASP A 37 -10.68 -6.74 27.11
N GLU A 38 -11.29 -5.62 26.78
CA GLU A 38 -12.22 -4.90 27.64
C GLU A 38 -13.58 -5.61 27.73
N ASP A 39 -14.04 -6.18 26.63
CA ASP A 39 -15.33 -6.84 26.54
C ASP A 39 -15.22 -8.13 25.71
N PRO A 40 -15.15 -9.29 26.37
CA PRO A 40 -15.10 -10.57 25.66
C PRO A 40 -16.29 -10.85 24.73
N GLU A 41 -17.41 -10.18 24.94
CA GLU A 41 -18.59 -10.32 24.07
C GLU A 41 -18.45 -9.50 22.78
N ALA A 42 -17.48 -8.57 22.72
CA ALA A 42 -17.23 -7.73 21.55
C ALA A 42 -16.38 -8.42 20.47
N VAL A 43 -16.07 -9.70 20.60
CA VAL A 43 -15.27 -10.44 19.61
C VAL A 43 -15.88 -10.38 18.22
N ASP A 44 -17.22 -10.52 18.13
CA ASP A 44 -17.92 -10.47 16.86
C ASP A 44 -17.85 -9.09 16.19
N ASP A 45 -17.76 -8.03 16.97
CA ASP A 45 -17.59 -6.66 16.47
C ASP A 45 -16.15 -6.37 16.06
N ALA A 46 -15.18 -6.93 16.79
CA ALA A 46 -13.75 -6.75 16.52
C ALA A 46 -13.24 -7.55 15.31
N LYS A 47 -13.82 -8.71 15.07
CA LYS A 47 -13.42 -9.63 14.01
C LYS A 47 -13.44 -9.02 12.61
N PRO A 48 -14.49 -8.29 12.18
CA PRO A 48 -14.48 -7.61 10.88
C PRO A 48 -13.38 -6.57 10.77
N ILE A 49 -13.09 -5.83 11.84
CA ILE A 49 -12.03 -4.82 11.88
C ILE A 49 -10.67 -5.49 11.62
N LEU A 50 -10.38 -6.58 12.31
CA LEU A 50 -9.15 -7.35 12.13
C LEU A 50 -9.03 -7.92 10.72
N SER A 51 -10.12 -8.47 10.18
CA SER A 51 -10.15 -9.04 8.84
C SER A 51 -9.88 -7.98 7.78
N ILE A 52 -10.55 -6.84 7.85
CA ILE A 52 -10.36 -5.73 6.90
C ILE A 52 -8.94 -5.18 7.01
N SER A 53 -8.46 -4.93 8.23
CA SER A 53 -7.11 -4.40 8.45
C SER A 53 -6.03 -5.35 7.95
N SER A 54 -6.23 -6.65 8.11
CA SER A 54 -5.31 -7.68 7.60
C SER A 54 -5.24 -7.66 6.06
N LYS A 55 -6.38 -7.57 5.40
CA LYS A 55 -6.46 -7.51 3.93
C LYS A 55 -5.79 -6.24 3.38
N VAL A 56 -6.09 -5.11 4.00
CA VAL A 56 -5.50 -3.82 3.60
C VAL A 56 -3.98 -3.84 3.80
N LEU A 57 -3.52 -4.32 4.95
CA LEU A 57 -2.09 -4.42 5.24
C LEU A 57 -1.38 -5.34 4.25
N THR A 58 -1.98 -6.48 3.92
CA THR A 58 -1.44 -7.42 2.95
C THR A 58 -1.29 -6.77 1.57
N ALA A 59 -2.31 -6.05 1.10
CA ALA A 59 -2.28 -5.35 -0.18
C ALA A 59 -1.18 -4.29 -0.20
N ARG A 60 -1.05 -3.51 0.87
CA ARG A 60 -0.03 -2.46 0.99
C ARG A 60 1.38 -3.03 1.02
N LEU A 61 1.62 -4.07 1.81
CA LEU A 61 2.94 -4.71 1.88
C LEU A 61 3.33 -5.38 0.56
N LYS A 62 2.39 -6.01 -0.10
CA LYS A 62 2.62 -6.61 -1.42
C LYS A 62 3.04 -5.56 -2.44
N PHE A 63 2.37 -4.42 -2.46
CA PHE A 63 2.75 -3.30 -3.33
C PHE A 63 4.12 -2.74 -2.97
N PHE A 64 4.40 -2.51 -1.68
CA PHE A 64 5.69 -1.98 -1.23
C PHE A 64 6.84 -2.92 -1.60
N ARG A 65 6.65 -4.23 -1.46
CA ARG A 65 7.66 -5.22 -1.84
C ARG A 65 7.97 -5.19 -3.33
N LEU A 66 6.96 -5.01 -4.17
CA LEU A 66 7.17 -4.88 -5.61
C LEU A 66 7.88 -3.57 -5.96
N ALA A 67 7.53 -2.47 -5.30
CA ALA A 67 8.12 -1.16 -5.55
C ALA A 67 9.59 -1.08 -5.09
N PHE A 68 9.91 -1.68 -3.92
CA PHE A 68 11.22 -1.53 -3.28
C PHE A 68 12.02 -2.83 -3.19
N GLY A 69 11.47 -3.95 -3.59
CA GLY A 69 12.16 -5.24 -3.52
C GLY A 69 13.43 -5.25 -4.36
N LEU A 70 14.52 -5.81 -3.80
CA LEU A 70 15.79 -5.92 -4.49
C LEU A 70 15.76 -6.92 -5.64
N ASN A 71 14.92 -7.95 -5.52
CA ASN A 71 14.78 -9.00 -6.50
C ASN A 71 13.45 -8.86 -7.25
N ASN A 72 13.51 -8.19 -8.40
CA ASN A 72 12.35 -8.07 -9.29
C ASN A 72 12.39 -9.03 -10.46
N THR A 73 13.06 -10.13 -10.28
CA THR A 73 13.23 -11.14 -11.32
C THR A 73 11.92 -11.81 -11.72
N GLY A 74 10.85 -11.62 -10.94
CA GLY A 74 9.56 -12.22 -11.20
C GLY A 74 8.57 -11.39 -12.01
N VAL A 75 8.82 -10.09 -12.20
CA VAL A 75 7.88 -9.23 -12.92
C VAL A 75 8.09 -9.36 -14.42
N LYS A 76 7.20 -10.10 -15.07
CA LYS A 76 7.27 -10.38 -16.51
C LYS A 76 6.14 -9.74 -17.31
N THR A 77 5.02 -9.41 -16.67
CA THR A 77 3.82 -8.89 -17.32
C THR A 77 3.34 -7.63 -16.64
N LEU A 78 2.62 -6.80 -17.38
CA LEU A 78 2.00 -5.59 -16.87
C LEU A 78 0.96 -5.91 -15.78
N ALA A 79 0.23 -7.03 -15.93
CA ALA A 79 -0.77 -7.44 -14.95
C ALA A 79 -0.16 -7.68 -13.56
N GLU A 80 1.06 -8.17 -13.48
CA GLU A 80 1.77 -8.40 -12.20
C GLU A 80 2.03 -7.10 -11.43
N VAL A 81 2.01 -5.96 -12.10
CA VAL A 81 2.18 -4.63 -11.51
C VAL A 81 0.83 -3.95 -11.32
N ILE A 82 -0.04 -4.02 -12.33
CA ILE A 82 -1.34 -3.34 -12.31
C ILE A 82 -2.21 -3.86 -11.16
N ASN A 83 -2.30 -5.18 -10.98
CA ASN A 83 -3.16 -5.74 -9.96
C ASN A 83 -2.77 -5.30 -8.53
N PRO A 84 -1.49 -5.40 -8.10
CA PRO A 84 -1.09 -4.87 -6.80
C PRO A 84 -1.24 -3.36 -6.69
N ALA A 85 -1.00 -2.61 -7.77
CA ALA A 85 -1.16 -1.16 -7.77
C ALA A 85 -2.63 -0.76 -7.59
N GLU A 86 -3.55 -1.43 -8.26
CA GLU A 86 -4.99 -1.20 -8.11
C GLU A 86 -5.46 -1.54 -6.70
N GLU A 87 -5.01 -2.67 -6.15
CA GLU A 87 -5.32 -3.07 -4.78
C GLU A 87 -4.81 -2.03 -3.78
N TYR A 88 -3.59 -1.53 -3.96
CA TYR A 88 -3.01 -0.48 -3.11
C TYR A 88 -3.81 0.81 -3.20
N ILE A 89 -4.14 1.26 -4.41
CA ILE A 89 -4.91 2.48 -4.64
C ILE A 89 -6.32 2.37 -4.02
N ALA A 90 -6.92 1.19 -4.08
CA ALA A 90 -8.21 0.95 -3.43
C ALA A 90 -8.14 1.14 -1.92
N THR A 91 -6.97 0.97 -1.29
CA THR A 91 -6.81 1.20 0.16
C THR A 91 -6.73 2.68 0.54
N ILE A 92 -6.41 3.56 -0.40
CA ILE A 92 -6.26 5.02 -0.16
C ILE A 92 -7.38 5.84 -0.79
N GLY A 93 -8.13 5.28 -1.74
CA GLY A 93 -9.28 5.94 -2.36
C GLY A 93 -10.50 5.89 -1.46
N SER A 94 -11.41 6.86 -1.60
CA SER A 94 -12.70 6.83 -0.91
C SER A 94 -13.74 6.09 -1.73
N ARG A 95 -14.81 5.63 -1.08
CA ARG A 95 -15.94 5.00 -1.78
C ARG A 95 -16.65 5.95 -2.74
N THR A 96 -16.63 7.25 -2.43
CA THR A 96 -17.30 8.28 -3.22
C THR A 96 -16.43 8.81 -4.35
N ALA A 97 -15.10 8.62 -4.25
CA ALA A 97 -14.14 9.10 -5.24
C ALA A 97 -13.06 8.03 -5.48
N PRO A 98 -13.42 6.92 -6.12
CA PRO A 98 -12.46 5.87 -6.41
C PRO A 98 -11.41 6.37 -7.39
N ILE A 99 -10.14 6.04 -7.12
CA ILE A 99 -9.03 6.37 -7.99
C ILE A 99 -8.87 5.26 -9.01
N LYS A 100 -8.81 5.64 -10.29
CA LYS A 100 -8.58 4.70 -11.39
C LYS A 100 -7.20 4.94 -11.99
N LEU A 101 -6.53 3.85 -12.33
CA LEU A 101 -5.23 3.90 -12.97
C LEU A 101 -5.35 3.55 -14.44
N ASN A 102 -4.71 4.37 -15.27
CA ASN A 102 -4.52 4.06 -16.68
C ASN A 102 -3.04 3.86 -16.93
N PHE A 103 -2.68 2.65 -17.37
CA PHE A 103 -1.31 2.32 -17.71
C PHE A 103 -1.15 2.26 -19.22
N ASN A 104 -0.14 2.98 -19.71
CA ASN A 104 0.25 2.95 -21.13
C ASN A 104 1.76 2.67 -21.21
N ILE A 105 2.18 1.54 -20.62
CA ILE A 105 3.57 1.15 -20.50
C ILE A 105 3.75 -0.23 -21.10
N SER A 106 4.73 -0.38 -21.97
CA SER A 106 5.02 -1.65 -22.65
C SER A 106 6.24 -2.38 -22.09
N THR A 107 7.07 -1.70 -21.29
CA THR A 107 8.36 -2.23 -20.84
C THR A 107 8.35 -2.54 -19.35
N PRO A 108 8.61 -3.80 -18.93
CA PRO A 108 8.62 -4.15 -17.50
C PRO A 108 9.60 -3.35 -16.65
N ALA A 109 10.72 -2.90 -17.24
CA ALA A 109 11.73 -2.12 -16.52
C ALA A 109 11.21 -0.81 -15.95
N LEU A 110 10.14 -0.24 -16.54
CA LEU A 110 9.54 1.01 -16.07
C LEU A 110 8.52 0.81 -14.97
N TYR A 111 8.12 -0.42 -14.66
CA TYR A 111 7.08 -0.70 -13.67
C TYR A 111 7.46 -0.20 -12.28
N LYS A 112 8.72 -0.35 -11.89
CA LYS A 112 9.20 0.20 -10.62
C LYS A 112 9.04 1.70 -10.54
N ILE A 113 9.37 2.40 -11.62
CA ILE A 113 9.25 3.86 -11.69
C ILE A 113 7.79 4.28 -11.52
N VAL A 114 6.88 3.57 -12.20
CA VAL A 114 5.44 3.82 -12.07
C VAL A 114 4.96 3.59 -10.65
N MET A 115 5.38 2.49 -10.00
CA MET A 115 4.99 2.18 -8.63
C MET A 115 5.50 3.22 -7.65
N LEU A 116 6.73 3.69 -7.82
CA LEU A 116 7.28 4.78 -7.02
C LEU A 116 6.50 6.08 -7.23
N GLY A 117 6.11 6.36 -8.46
CA GLY A 117 5.27 7.51 -8.77
C GLY A 117 3.90 7.44 -8.09
N ILE A 118 3.28 6.27 -8.06
CA ILE A 118 2.01 6.04 -7.35
C ILE A 118 2.18 6.31 -5.86
N MET A 119 3.25 5.83 -5.24
CA MET A 119 3.51 6.05 -3.83
C MET A 119 3.79 7.52 -3.49
N ALA A 120 4.30 8.28 -4.45
CA ALA A 120 4.60 9.71 -4.28
C ALA A 120 3.38 10.62 -4.48
N MET A 121 2.25 10.08 -4.89
CA MET A 121 1.02 10.87 -5.08
C MET A 121 0.47 11.47 -3.75
#